data_593a570f0cd3a8cb8d9330f505b9ca8f
#
_entry.id   593a570f0cd3a8cb8d9330f505b9ca8f
#
_cell.length_a   1.000
_cell.length_b   1.000
_cell.length_c   1.000
_cell.angle_alpha   90.00
_cell.angle_beta   90.00
_cell.angle_gamma   90.00
#
_symmetry.space_group_name_H-M   'P 1'
#
loop_
_entity.id
_entity.type
_entity.pdbx_description
1 polymer ?
#
loop_
_entity_poly.entity_id
_entity_poly.type
_entity_poly.pdbx_seq_one_letter_code
_entity_poly.pdbx_strand_id
1 'polypeptide(L)'
;MEDAGPLDFAAAPTVRFGLRIEAGTTDVVRSVLLTTQIRIAAQRRPYGPDEQERLNEVFGEPSRWGTTLRSLLWKQTTLVVPPFTGSTLVDMPVECTYDLAVSSAGYLQALGDGEVPLEFLFSGTVFYSSAEGLLRTGLIPWDREAGYRLPVRVLKETMDEHFRGSAWLRVSRETFDRLYAYRATRVLGSFDETVDGLLDRAEADESDPAHEAN
;
A
#
# COMPACT_ATOMS: atom_id res chain seq x y z
N MET A 1 11.88 7.80 10.49
CA MET A 1 11.51 6.42 10.16
C MET A 1 12.74 5.57 10.31
N GLU A 2 12.66 4.43 10.99
CA GLU A 2 13.81 3.57 11.28
C GLU A 2 13.84 2.35 10.34
N ASP A 3 12.75 1.61 10.29
CA ASP A 3 12.61 0.38 9.52
C ASP A 3 11.18 0.17 9.01
N ALA A 4 10.98 -0.84 8.17
CA ALA A 4 9.68 -1.34 7.76
C ALA A 4 9.77 -2.85 7.49
N GLY A 5 8.68 -3.56 7.76
CA GLY A 5 8.53 -4.99 7.52
C GLY A 5 7.08 -5.44 7.61
N PRO A 6 6.79 -6.70 7.27
CA PRO A 6 5.49 -7.29 7.51
C PRO A 6 5.09 -7.20 8.98
N LEU A 7 3.80 -7.07 9.25
CA LEU A 7 3.25 -7.17 10.60
C LEU A 7 2.66 -8.57 10.80
N ASP A 8 3.31 -9.36 11.67
CA ASP A 8 2.87 -10.71 12.00
C ASP A 8 1.46 -10.72 12.59
N PHE A 9 0.69 -11.77 12.27
CA PHE A 9 -0.66 -12.03 12.80
C PHE A 9 -1.68 -10.91 12.57
N ALA A 10 -1.45 -10.03 11.62
CA ALA A 10 -2.43 -9.02 11.22
C ALA A 10 -3.63 -9.65 10.50
N ALA A 11 -4.84 -9.11 10.72
CA ALA A 11 -6.07 -9.59 10.07
C ALA A 11 -6.13 -9.25 8.56
N ALA A 12 -5.31 -8.33 8.09
CA ALA A 12 -5.13 -7.94 6.70
C ALA A 12 -3.65 -7.74 6.41
N PRO A 13 -3.21 -7.81 5.13
CA PRO A 13 -1.83 -7.51 4.77
C PRO A 13 -1.44 -6.14 5.31
N THR A 14 -0.46 -6.10 6.21
CA THR A 14 -0.10 -4.88 6.93
C THR A 14 1.42 -4.71 6.98
N VAL A 15 1.89 -3.57 6.50
CA VAL A 15 3.29 -3.16 6.68
C VAL A 15 3.40 -2.39 8.00
N ARG A 16 4.32 -2.81 8.85
CA ARG A 16 4.72 -2.11 10.06
C ARG A 16 5.85 -1.13 9.72
N PHE A 17 5.71 0.12 10.15
CA PHE A 17 6.78 1.11 10.09
C PHE A 17 7.26 1.46 11.51
N GLY A 18 8.55 1.31 11.78
CA GLY A 18 9.17 1.78 13.02
C GLY A 18 9.34 3.30 12.99
N LEU A 19 8.63 4.01 13.86
CA LEU A 19 8.67 5.47 13.96
C LEU A 19 9.36 5.89 15.26
N ARG A 20 10.53 6.54 15.15
CA ARG A 20 11.17 7.20 16.27
C ARG A 20 10.58 8.59 16.46
N ILE A 21 10.14 8.88 17.68
CA ILE A 21 9.60 10.18 18.07
C ILE A 21 10.51 10.75 19.16
N GLU A 22 10.93 11.99 18.96
CA GLU A 22 11.76 12.72 19.92
C GLU A 22 11.00 13.94 20.45
N ALA A 23 10.92 14.07 21.76
CA ALA A 23 10.39 15.25 22.39
C ALA A 23 11.48 16.34 22.40
N GLY A 24 11.16 17.53 21.89
CA GLY A 24 12.07 18.69 21.94
C GLY A 24 12.18 19.35 23.31
N THR A 25 11.72 18.68 24.36
CA THR A 25 11.66 19.17 25.75
C THR A 25 11.99 18.05 26.74
N THR A 26 12.36 18.41 27.94
CA THR A 26 12.57 17.48 29.09
C THR A 26 11.27 17.09 29.79
N ASP A 27 10.14 17.67 29.37
CA ASP A 27 8.82 17.37 29.93
C ASP A 27 8.42 15.91 29.64
N VAL A 28 7.62 15.36 30.54
CA VAL A 28 7.06 14.02 30.35
C VAL A 28 5.89 14.12 29.36
N VAL A 29 6.06 13.53 28.18
CA VAL A 29 4.96 13.32 27.24
C VAL A 29 4.04 12.25 27.82
N ARG A 30 2.76 12.59 27.99
CA ARG A 30 1.73 11.67 28.52
C ARG A 30 1.08 10.84 27.43
N SER A 31 0.90 11.45 26.28
CA SER A 31 0.37 10.77 25.08
C SER A 31 0.55 11.68 23.88
N VAL A 32 0.59 11.07 22.69
CA VAL A 32 0.47 11.81 21.43
C VAL A 32 -0.67 11.18 20.61
N LEU A 33 -1.64 11.99 20.25
CA LEU A 33 -2.60 11.60 19.20
C LEU A 33 -1.98 12.00 17.87
N LEU A 34 -1.35 11.04 17.19
CA LEU A 34 -0.58 11.25 15.97
C LEU A 34 -1.41 10.83 14.76
N THR A 35 -1.72 11.78 13.89
CA THR A 35 -2.27 11.50 12.56
C THR A 35 -1.16 11.60 11.52
N THR A 36 -1.04 10.57 10.71
CA THR A 36 -0.04 10.49 9.65
C THR A 36 -0.71 10.33 8.30
N GLN A 37 -0.40 11.21 7.37
CA GLN A 37 -0.73 11.03 5.95
C GLN A 37 0.50 10.46 5.23
N ILE A 38 0.33 9.32 4.57
CA ILE A 38 1.40 8.62 3.84
C ILE A 38 1.14 8.80 2.35
N ARG A 39 2.13 9.36 1.65
CA ARG A 39 2.06 9.62 0.21
C ARG A 39 3.18 8.87 -0.50
N ILE A 40 2.86 8.33 -1.67
CA ILE A 40 3.83 7.76 -2.59
C ILE A 40 4.31 8.87 -3.52
N ALA A 41 5.60 9.20 -3.45
CA ALA A 41 6.22 10.21 -4.32
C ALA A 41 6.66 9.57 -5.64
N ALA A 42 5.68 9.06 -6.44
CA ALA A 42 5.91 8.27 -7.64
C ALA A 42 6.87 8.97 -8.64
N GLN A 43 6.84 10.30 -8.72
CA GLN A 43 7.72 11.09 -9.57
C GLN A 43 9.21 11.05 -9.16
N ARG A 44 9.54 10.54 -7.98
CA ARG A 44 10.92 10.44 -7.48
C ARG A 44 11.57 9.07 -7.74
N ARG A 45 10.95 8.24 -8.56
CA ARG A 45 11.44 6.90 -8.90
C ARG A 45 11.58 6.77 -10.42
N PRO A 46 12.67 6.15 -10.93
CA PRO A 46 12.75 5.72 -12.32
C PRO A 46 11.94 4.42 -12.52
N TYR A 47 11.45 4.21 -13.75
CA TYR A 47 10.65 3.05 -14.11
C TYR A 47 11.23 2.37 -15.35
N GLY A 48 11.39 1.04 -15.31
CA GLY A 48 11.74 0.22 -16.46
C GLY A 48 10.57 0.06 -17.44
N PRO A 49 10.83 -0.43 -18.68
CA PRO A 49 9.79 -0.60 -19.70
C PRO A 49 8.59 -1.40 -19.22
N ASP A 50 8.81 -2.55 -18.56
CA ASP A 50 7.75 -3.43 -18.07
C ASP A 50 6.89 -2.77 -16.98
N GLU A 51 7.52 -1.94 -16.12
CA GLU A 51 6.78 -1.18 -15.11
C GLU A 51 5.97 -0.04 -15.75
N GLN A 52 6.52 0.59 -16.80
CA GLN A 52 5.83 1.63 -17.54
C GLN A 52 4.56 1.10 -18.20
N GLU A 53 4.62 -0.08 -18.78
CA GLU A 53 3.47 -0.75 -19.38
C GLU A 53 2.37 -1.01 -18.34
N ARG A 54 2.72 -1.63 -17.22
CA ARG A 54 1.77 -1.90 -16.12
C ARG A 54 1.20 -0.64 -15.47
N LEU A 55 1.98 0.44 -15.42
CA LEU A 55 1.56 1.72 -14.84
C LEU A 55 0.70 2.57 -15.79
N ASN A 56 0.51 2.12 -17.03
CA ASN A 56 -0.32 2.81 -18.00
C ASN A 56 -1.77 3.00 -17.52
N GLU A 57 -2.32 2.01 -16.80
CA GLU A 57 -3.66 2.11 -16.20
C GLU A 57 -3.75 3.21 -15.12
N VAL A 58 -2.65 3.47 -14.41
CA VAL A 58 -2.62 4.42 -13.28
C VAL A 58 -2.32 5.85 -13.75
N PHE A 59 -1.35 6.02 -14.66
CA PHE A 59 -0.82 7.32 -15.05
C PHE A 59 -1.02 7.66 -16.54
N GLY A 60 -1.55 6.72 -17.32
CA GLY A 60 -1.63 6.85 -18.76
C GLY A 60 -0.26 6.67 -19.43
N GLU A 61 -0.19 7.01 -20.72
CA GLU A 61 1.01 6.81 -21.53
C GLU A 61 2.26 7.49 -20.94
N PRO A 62 3.42 6.81 -20.93
CA PRO A 62 4.68 7.34 -20.39
C PRO A 62 5.11 8.67 -20.98
N SER A 63 4.76 8.94 -22.26
CA SER A 63 5.01 10.21 -22.93
C SER A 63 4.37 11.42 -22.21
N ARG A 64 3.31 11.20 -21.44
CA ARG A 64 2.55 12.23 -20.72
C ARG A 64 2.92 12.33 -19.24
N TRP A 65 3.80 11.47 -18.71
CA TRP A 65 4.13 11.40 -17.29
C TRP A 65 4.73 12.70 -16.72
N GLY A 66 5.32 13.55 -17.53
CA GLY A 66 5.72 14.88 -17.09
C GLY A 66 4.58 15.69 -16.45
N THR A 67 3.34 15.38 -16.80
CA THR A 67 2.14 16.06 -16.29
C THR A 67 1.22 15.14 -15.47
N THR A 68 1.19 13.84 -15.75
CA THR A 68 0.25 12.88 -15.12
C THR A 68 0.86 12.16 -13.92
N LEU A 69 2.17 11.95 -13.88
CA LEU A 69 2.86 11.28 -12.78
C LEU A 69 2.87 12.19 -11.54
N ARG A 70 1.99 11.92 -10.61
CA ARG A 70 1.79 12.69 -9.39
C ARG A 70 2.01 11.83 -8.14
N SER A 71 2.20 12.50 -7.00
CA SER A 71 2.14 11.81 -5.71
C SER A 71 0.76 11.21 -5.50
N LEU A 72 0.72 9.97 -5.02
CA LEU A 72 -0.51 9.26 -4.67
C LEU A 72 -0.69 9.26 -3.16
N LEU A 73 -1.89 9.51 -2.67
CA LEU A 73 -2.23 9.23 -1.28
C LEU A 73 -2.31 7.70 -1.10
N TRP A 74 -1.46 7.15 -0.25
CA TRP A 74 -1.53 5.72 0.07
C TRP A 74 -2.47 5.46 1.24
N LYS A 75 -2.20 6.08 2.38
CA LYS A 75 -3.01 5.86 3.60
C LYS A 75 -3.00 7.11 4.48
N GLN A 76 -4.07 7.27 5.22
CA GLN A 76 -4.08 8.13 6.40
C GLN A 76 -4.38 7.26 7.60
N THR A 77 -3.58 7.37 8.65
CA THR A 77 -3.72 6.57 9.87
C THR A 77 -3.58 7.45 11.10
N THR A 78 -4.16 7.02 12.21
CA THR A 78 -4.03 7.69 13.51
C THR A 78 -3.52 6.69 14.53
N LEU A 79 -2.50 7.10 15.27
CA LEU A 79 -1.86 6.30 16.30
C LEU A 79 -1.89 7.05 17.63
N VAL A 80 -2.18 6.35 18.71
CA VAL A 80 -2.01 6.85 20.06
C VAL A 80 -0.64 6.40 20.56
N VAL A 81 0.28 7.35 20.73
CA VAL A 81 1.62 7.08 21.28
C VAL A 81 1.53 7.06 22.81
N PRO A 82 2.03 5.99 23.47
CA PRO A 82 2.03 5.87 24.91
C PRO A 82 2.97 6.90 25.57
N PRO A 83 2.92 7.05 26.90
CA PRO A 83 3.80 7.98 27.63
C PRO A 83 5.28 7.70 27.40
N PHE A 84 6.08 8.77 27.26
CA PHE A 84 7.54 8.66 27.17
C PHE A 84 8.24 9.95 27.64
N THR A 85 9.58 9.86 27.79
CA THR A 85 10.45 11.00 28.08
C THR A 85 11.63 10.95 27.11
N GLY A 86 12.02 12.09 26.57
CA GLY A 86 13.11 12.20 25.61
C GLY A 86 12.73 11.62 24.25
N SER A 87 12.80 10.29 24.08
CA SER A 87 12.44 9.64 22.82
C SER A 87 11.72 8.31 23.03
N THR A 88 10.95 7.90 22.01
CA THR A 88 10.30 6.59 21.97
C THR A 88 10.32 6.04 20.54
N LEU A 89 10.24 4.72 20.43
CA LEU A 89 10.03 4.02 19.17
C LEU A 89 8.64 3.38 19.22
N VAL A 90 7.84 3.60 18.20
CA VAL A 90 6.49 3.03 18.08
C VAL A 90 6.29 2.39 16.72
N ASP A 91 5.53 1.33 16.68
CA ASP A 91 5.12 0.69 15.45
C ASP A 91 3.86 1.35 14.90
N MET A 92 3.93 1.77 13.65
CA MET A 92 2.81 2.32 12.91
C MET A 92 2.34 1.30 11.87
N PRO A 93 1.20 0.62 12.10
CA PRO A 93 0.66 -0.33 11.14
C PRO A 93 -0.01 0.40 9.97
N VAL A 94 0.26 -0.09 8.76
CA VAL A 94 -0.33 0.42 7.52
C VAL A 94 -0.88 -0.74 6.72
N GLU A 95 -2.20 -0.88 6.72
CA GLU A 95 -2.87 -1.91 5.93
C GLU A 95 -2.68 -1.65 4.43
N CYS A 96 -2.34 -2.69 3.70
CA CYS A 96 -2.27 -2.70 2.25
C CYS A 96 -3.61 -3.19 1.68
N THR A 97 -4.12 -2.51 0.66
CA THR A 97 -5.32 -2.96 -0.04
C THR A 97 -4.96 -3.66 -1.35
N TYR A 98 -5.73 -4.67 -1.70
CA TYR A 98 -5.68 -5.34 -3.00
C TYR A 98 -6.60 -4.72 -4.05
N ASP A 99 -7.45 -3.77 -3.68
CA ASP A 99 -8.35 -3.16 -4.64
C ASP A 99 -7.58 -2.35 -5.69
N LEU A 100 -7.32 -2.96 -6.84
CA LEU A 100 -6.61 -2.36 -7.98
C LEU A 100 -7.32 -1.11 -8.53
N ALA A 101 -8.61 -0.93 -8.26
CA ALA A 101 -9.31 0.30 -8.58
C ALA A 101 -8.80 1.50 -7.76
N VAL A 102 -8.08 1.23 -6.65
CA VAL A 102 -7.39 2.26 -5.88
C VAL A 102 -6.02 2.50 -6.49
N SER A 103 -5.77 3.70 -7.00
CA SER A 103 -4.54 4.06 -7.72
C SER A 103 -3.24 3.73 -6.98
N SER A 104 -3.23 3.84 -5.64
CA SER A 104 -2.05 3.48 -4.85
C SER A 104 -1.81 1.97 -4.82
N ALA A 105 -2.85 1.14 -4.78
CA ALA A 105 -2.72 -0.31 -4.83
C ALA A 105 -2.27 -0.77 -6.23
N GLY A 106 -2.90 -0.27 -7.28
CA GLY A 106 -2.50 -0.53 -8.67
C GLY A 106 -1.05 -0.13 -8.92
N TYR A 107 -0.63 1.03 -8.40
CA TYR A 107 0.75 1.47 -8.47
C TYR A 107 1.70 0.47 -7.79
N LEU A 108 1.45 0.11 -6.53
CA LEU A 108 2.34 -0.78 -5.76
C LEU A 108 2.46 -2.16 -6.38
N GLN A 109 1.39 -2.70 -6.95
CA GLN A 109 1.39 -4.00 -7.62
C GLN A 109 2.09 -3.99 -8.99
N ALA A 110 2.10 -2.86 -9.68
CA ALA A 110 2.81 -2.72 -10.95
C ALA A 110 4.35 -2.78 -10.80
N LEU A 111 4.87 -2.61 -9.58
CA LEU A 111 6.32 -2.54 -9.33
C LEU A 111 6.96 -3.93 -9.30
N GLY A 112 8.06 -4.07 -10.06
CA GLY A 112 8.85 -5.30 -10.11
C GLY A 112 9.81 -5.45 -8.95
N ASP A 113 10.61 -4.41 -8.68
CA ASP A 113 11.69 -4.41 -7.68
C ASP A 113 12.08 -2.96 -7.30
N GLY A 114 13.14 -2.81 -6.49
CA GLY A 114 13.66 -1.53 -6.05
C GLY A 114 12.93 -0.96 -4.84
N GLU A 115 12.79 0.37 -4.78
CA GLU A 115 12.25 1.07 -3.61
C GLU A 115 11.12 2.02 -3.98
N VAL A 116 10.13 2.13 -3.11
CA VAL A 116 9.02 3.07 -3.20
C VAL A 116 9.35 4.30 -2.36
N PRO A 117 9.53 5.49 -2.94
CA PRO A 117 9.73 6.70 -2.17
C PRO A 117 8.43 7.13 -1.49
N LEU A 118 8.45 7.18 -0.17
CA LEU A 118 7.32 7.58 0.67
C LEU A 118 7.59 8.90 1.36
N GLU A 119 6.53 9.69 1.53
CA GLU A 119 6.49 10.92 2.32
C GLU A 119 5.46 10.75 3.44
N PHE A 120 5.88 10.97 4.66
CA PHE A 120 5.04 10.92 5.86
C PHE A 120 4.83 12.33 6.36
N LEU A 121 3.61 12.80 6.37
CA LEU A 121 3.22 14.11 6.86
C LEU A 121 2.50 13.93 8.20
N PHE A 122 3.04 14.55 9.25
CA PHE A 122 2.56 14.36 10.60
C PHE A 122 1.74 15.54 11.08
N SER A 123 0.66 15.24 11.80
CA SER A 123 -0.17 16.22 12.49
C SER A 123 -0.73 15.59 13.77
N GLY A 124 -1.27 16.41 14.66
CA GLY A 124 -1.90 15.88 15.86
C GLY A 124 -1.68 16.69 17.08
N THR A 125 -1.94 16.09 18.26
CA THR A 125 -1.89 16.75 19.55
C THR A 125 -0.97 15.98 20.51
N VAL A 126 -0.07 16.72 21.14
CA VAL A 126 0.80 16.22 22.21
C VAL A 126 0.21 16.62 23.55
N PHE A 127 0.05 15.65 24.45
CA PHE A 127 -0.33 15.86 25.85
C PHE A 127 0.91 15.67 26.71
N TYR A 128 1.30 16.67 27.49
CA TYR A 128 2.51 16.63 28.30
C TYR A 128 2.30 17.26 29.69
N SER A 129 3.13 16.88 30.65
CA SER A 129 3.12 17.50 31.97
C SER A 129 4.17 18.59 32.02
N SER A 130 3.77 19.80 32.43
CA SER A 130 4.74 20.88 32.76
C SER A 130 5.57 20.54 34.00
N ALA A 131 6.60 21.33 34.26
CA ALA A 131 7.44 21.20 35.45
C ALA A 131 6.62 21.28 36.76
N GLU A 132 5.50 22.03 36.77
CA GLU A 132 4.57 22.14 37.89
C GLU A 132 3.59 20.95 37.99
N GLY A 133 3.71 19.93 37.14
CA GLY A 133 2.85 18.77 37.13
C GLY A 133 1.49 18.98 36.46
N LEU A 134 1.24 20.13 35.86
CA LEU A 134 -0.03 20.41 35.14
C LEU A 134 -0.03 19.77 33.76
N LEU A 135 -1.17 19.17 33.39
CA LEU A 135 -1.38 18.67 32.05
C LEU A 135 -1.54 19.83 31.06
N ARG A 136 -0.79 19.79 29.98
CA ARG A 136 -0.83 20.75 28.89
C ARG A 136 -0.96 20.04 27.55
N THR A 137 -1.39 20.79 26.55
CA THR A 137 -1.50 20.32 25.17
C THR A 137 -0.72 21.22 24.22
N GLY A 138 -0.16 20.61 23.19
CA GLY A 138 0.48 21.30 22.07
C GLY A 138 0.14 20.63 20.76
N LEU A 139 0.16 21.38 19.67
CA LEU A 139 -0.03 20.83 18.34
C LEU A 139 1.33 20.40 17.78
N ILE A 140 1.34 19.32 17.01
CA ILE A 140 2.48 18.95 16.18
C ILE A 140 2.60 20.03 15.10
N PRO A 141 3.78 20.65 14.91
CA PRO A 141 3.98 21.64 13.86
C PRO A 141 3.67 21.07 12.47
N TRP A 142 3.09 21.87 11.63
CA TRP A 142 2.61 21.47 10.28
C TRP A 142 3.75 21.07 9.32
N ASP A 143 4.99 21.46 9.61
CA ASP A 143 6.20 21.19 8.84
C ASP A 143 6.88 19.87 9.24
N ARG A 144 6.27 19.08 10.12
CA ARG A 144 6.81 17.79 10.51
C ARG A 144 6.53 16.75 9.47
N GLU A 145 7.61 16.31 8.83
CA GLU A 145 7.58 15.30 7.79
C GLU A 145 8.78 14.34 7.90
N ALA A 146 8.66 13.17 7.30
CA ALA A 146 9.76 12.23 7.13
C ALA A 146 9.68 11.56 5.77
N GLY A 147 10.84 11.32 5.16
CA GLY A 147 10.96 10.48 3.98
C GLY A 147 11.33 9.04 4.38
N TYR A 148 10.90 8.07 3.59
CA TYR A 148 11.36 6.69 3.68
C TYR A 148 11.36 6.03 2.30
N ARG A 149 12.32 5.15 2.05
CA ARG A 149 12.38 4.34 0.84
C ARG A 149 12.01 2.91 1.20
N LEU A 150 10.75 2.56 0.92
CA LEU A 150 10.22 1.23 1.22
C LEU A 150 10.68 0.24 0.13
N PRO A 151 11.46 -0.81 0.46
CA PRO A 151 11.80 -1.83 -0.52
C PRO A 151 10.54 -2.55 -1.03
N VAL A 152 10.41 -2.70 -2.35
CA VAL A 152 9.28 -3.40 -2.98
C VAL A 152 9.13 -4.83 -2.45
N ARG A 153 10.26 -5.49 -2.14
CA ARG A 153 10.26 -6.82 -1.53
C ARG A 153 9.46 -6.90 -0.23
N VAL A 154 9.47 -5.85 0.61
CA VAL A 154 8.69 -5.82 1.87
C VAL A 154 7.19 -5.86 1.58
N LEU A 155 6.74 -5.15 0.54
CA LEU A 155 5.34 -5.22 0.11
C LEU A 155 4.98 -6.63 -0.39
N LYS A 156 5.84 -7.24 -1.20
CA LYS A 156 5.64 -8.60 -1.70
C LYS A 156 5.62 -9.61 -0.56
N GLU A 157 6.60 -9.57 0.33
CA GLU A 157 6.64 -10.41 1.54
C GLU A 157 5.35 -10.27 2.37
N THR A 158 4.89 -9.03 2.62
CA THR A 158 3.64 -8.76 3.36
C THR A 158 2.43 -9.42 2.69
N MET A 159 2.36 -9.37 1.35
CA MET A 159 1.28 -9.99 0.60
C MET A 159 1.38 -11.52 0.60
N ASP A 160 2.57 -12.06 0.35
CA ASP A 160 2.82 -13.51 0.27
C ASP A 160 2.60 -14.19 1.62
N GLU A 161 3.00 -13.58 2.73
CA GLU A 161 2.75 -14.09 4.07
C GLU A 161 1.24 -14.17 4.39
N HIS A 162 0.48 -13.16 3.97
CA HIS A 162 -0.95 -13.10 4.22
C HIS A 162 -1.75 -14.06 3.32
N PHE A 163 -1.40 -14.16 2.03
CA PHE A 163 -2.18 -14.92 1.04
C PHE A 163 -1.52 -16.25 0.64
N ARG A 164 -0.31 -16.54 1.09
CA ARG A 164 0.41 -17.83 0.91
C ARG A 164 0.24 -18.45 -0.47
N GLY A 165 0.62 -17.72 -1.51
CA GLY A 165 0.53 -18.20 -2.90
C GLY A 165 -0.84 -18.07 -3.53
N SER A 166 -1.73 -17.25 -2.95
CA SER A 166 -2.99 -16.84 -3.57
C SER A 166 -3.01 -15.34 -3.84
N ALA A 167 -3.91 -14.91 -4.70
CA ALA A 167 -4.18 -13.51 -4.98
C ALA A 167 -5.67 -13.21 -4.82
N TRP A 168 -6.02 -11.96 -4.63
CA TRP A 168 -7.39 -11.53 -4.49
C TRP A 168 -7.81 -10.72 -5.72
N LEU A 169 -8.92 -11.10 -6.34
CA LEU A 169 -9.48 -10.42 -7.49
C LEU A 169 -10.89 -9.92 -7.19
N ARG A 170 -11.15 -8.63 -7.44
CA ARG A 170 -12.48 -8.06 -7.37
C ARG A 170 -13.12 -8.04 -8.75
N VAL A 171 -14.20 -8.74 -8.91
CA VAL A 171 -15.03 -8.74 -10.13
C VAL A 171 -16.43 -8.20 -9.83
N SER A 172 -17.15 -7.73 -10.87
CA SER A 172 -18.55 -7.33 -10.70
C SER A 172 -19.42 -8.53 -10.30
N ARG A 173 -20.55 -8.28 -9.66
CA ARG A 173 -21.51 -9.33 -9.32
C ARG A 173 -21.95 -10.11 -10.55
N GLU A 174 -22.23 -9.42 -11.64
CA GLU A 174 -22.61 -10.04 -12.91
C GLU A 174 -21.51 -10.98 -13.46
N THR A 175 -20.25 -10.53 -13.45
CA THR A 175 -19.11 -11.37 -13.87
C THR A 175 -18.95 -12.58 -12.96
N PHE A 176 -19.09 -12.39 -11.64
CA PHE A 176 -19.05 -13.49 -10.68
C PHE A 176 -20.14 -14.53 -10.96
N ASP A 177 -21.40 -14.11 -11.18
CA ASP A 177 -22.52 -15.00 -11.43
C ASP A 177 -22.32 -15.79 -12.75
N ARG A 178 -21.73 -15.18 -13.76
CA ARG A 178 -21.33 -15.86 -15.01
C ARG A 178 -20.24 -16.90 -14.80
N LEU A 179 -19.18 -16.54 -14.04
CA LEU A 179 -18.11 -17.49 -13.69
C LEU A 179 -18.66 -18.66 -12.87
N TYR A 180 -19.54 -18.39 -11.93
CA TYR A 180 -20.18 -19.41 -11.11
C TYR A 180 -21.02 -20.39 -11.94
N ALA A 181 -21.84 -19.88 -12.85
CA ALA A 181 -22.65 -20.70 -13.76
C ALA A 181 -21.76 -21.52 -14.70
N TYR A 182 -20.70 -20.95 -15.24
CA TYR A 182 -19.74 -21.64 -16.09
C TYR A 182 -19.05 -22.79 -15.34
N ARG A 183 -18.57 -22.55 -14.12
CA ARG A 183 -18.00 -23.57 -13.26
C ARG A 183 -18.96 -24.72 -12.99
N ALA A 184 -20.20 -24.40 -12.60
CA ALA A 184 -21.23 -25.39 -12.28
C ALA A 184 -21.59 -26.25 -13.49
N THR A 185 -21.76 -25.65 -14.67
CA THR A 185 -22.10 -26.36 -15.90
C THR A 185 -21.00 -27.34 -16.37
N ARG A 186 -19.74 -27.02 -16.07
CA ARG A 186 -18.58 -27.83 -16.45
C ARG A 186 -18.05 -28.73 -15.34
N VAL A 187 -18.69 -28.69 -14.17
CA VAL A 187 -18.32 -29.49 -12.98
C VAL A 187 -16.86 -29.28 -12.58
N LEU A 188 -16.38 -28.01 -12.65
CA LEU A 188 -15.01 -27.66 -12.26
C LEU A 188 -14.91 -27.52 -10.72
N GLY A 189 -13.81 -27.99 -10.15
CA GLY A 189 -13.61 -28.08 -8.69
C GLY A 189 -13.37 -26.74 -8.02
N SER A 190 -12.72 -25.79 -8.72
CA SER A 190 -12.34 -24.49 -8.17
C SER A 190 -12.58 -23.33 -9.15
N PHE A 191 -12.47 -22.10 -8.64
CA PHE A 191 -12.44 -20.93 -9.51
C PHE A 191 -11.10 -20.81 -10.27
N ASP A 192 -9.99 -21.30 -9.68
CA ASP A 192 -8.68 -21.34 -10.36
C ASP A 192 -8.77 -22.19 -11.63
N GLU A 193 -9.25 -23.44 -11.54
CA GLU A 193 -9.50 -24.28 -12.72
C GLU A 193 -10.44 -23.62 -13.75
N THR A 194 -11.37 -22.81 -13.27
CA THR A 194 -12.32 -22.10 -14.14
C THR A 194 -11.63 -21.00 -14.92
N VAL A 195 -10.81 -20.20 -14.26
CA VAL A 195 -10.09 -19.07 -14.87
C VAL A 195 -8.97 -19.60 -15.75
N ASP A 196 -8.18 -20.56 -15.29
CA ASP A 196 -7.11 -21.19 -16.07
C ASP A 196 -7.66 -21.77 -17.39
N GLY A 197 -8.75 -22.53 -17.32
CA GLY A 197 -9.37 -23.09 -18.52
C GLY A 197 -10.01 -22.05 -19.46
N LEU A 198 -10.28 -20.82 -19.00
CA LEU A 198 -10.68 -19.71 -19.85
C LEU A 198 -9.46 -19.03 -20.49
N LEU A 199 -8.37 -18.86 -19.73
CA LEU A 199 -7.12 -18.30 -20.22
C LEU A 199 -6.48 -19.20 -21.28
N ASP A 200 -6.38 -20.52 -21.03
CA ASP A 200 -5.85 -21.50 -21.97
C ASP A 200 -6.60 -21.45 -23.34
N ARG A 201 -7.90 -21.22 -23.30
CA ARG A 201 -8.68 -21.09 -24.54
C ARG A 201 -8.43 -19.80 -25.28
N ALA A 202 -8.32 -18.68 -24.53
CA ALA A 202 -8.00 -17.39 -25.14
C ALA A 202 -6.63 -17.43 -25.83
N GLU A 203 -5.63 -18.05 -25.17
CA GLU A 203 -4.29 -18.23 -25.73
C GLU A 203 -4.29 -19.17 -26.96
N ALA A 204 -5.11 -20.22 -26.94
CA ALA A 204 -5.27 -21.13 -28.11
C ALA A 204 -5.92 -20.43 -29.29
N ASP A 205 -6.96 -19.62 -29.05
CA ASP A 205 -7.65 -18.85 -30.08
C ASP A 205 -6.76 -17.78 -30.73
N GLU A 206 -5.87 -17.12 -29.93
CA GLU A 206 -4.86 -16.16 -30.41
C GLU A 206 -3.75 -16.85 -31.24
N SER A 207 -3.47 -18.12 -30.95
CA SER A 207 -2.42 -18.90 -31.62
C SER A 207 -2.84 -19.55 -32.92
N ASP A 208 -4.15 -19.50 -33.26
CA ASP A 208 -4.68 -20.06 -34.51
C ASP A 208 -4.67 -19.00 -35.65
N PRO A 209 -3.76 -19.12 -36.65
CA PRO A 209 -3.60 -18.13 -37.72
C PRO A 209 -4.79 -18.03 -38.68
N ALA A 210 -5.86 -18.78 -38.46
CA ALA A 210 -7.07 -18.77 -39.33
C ALA A 210 -7.99 -17.55 -39.09
N HIS A 211 -7.76 -16.71 -38.10
CA HIS A 211 -8.62 -15.57 -37.78
C HIS A 211 -8.21 -14.24 -38.44
N GLU A 212 -7.02 -14.18 -39.10
CA GLU A 212 -6.55 -12.97 -39.83
C GLU A 212 -7.02 -12.89 -41.29
N ALA A 213 -7.86 -13.81 -41.75
CA ALA A 213 -8.30 -13.86 -43.15
C ALA A 213 -9.84 -13.82 -43.31
N ASN A 214 -10.47 -12.70 -42.80
CA ASN A 214 -11.84 -12.40 -43.29
C ASN A 214 -12.19 -10.90 -43.09
#